data_2a17fe8801f33694da9ddd2d6baddd0a
#
_entry.id   2a17fe8801f33694da9ddd2d6baddd0a
#
_cell.length_a   1.000
_cell.length_b   1.000
_cell.length_c   1.000
_cell.angle_alpha   90.00
_cell.angle_beta   90.00
_cell.angle_gamma   90.00
#
_symmetry.space_group_name_H-M   'P 1'
#
loop_
_entity.id
_entity.type
_entity.pdbx_description
1 polymer ?
#
loop_
_entity_poly.entity_id
_entity_poly.type
_entity_poly.pdbx_seq_one_letter_code
_entity_poly.pdbx_strand_id
1 'polypeptide(L)'
;MKHVLSTAVLAVSITLALAACGNKSAEPAKDAAAPASKADAQAEEAEQALTGKLNSYIDCYNDVDSGIHQGIGYYTSWMKDPKAGPTGREERPIGPPDLDADDLKTCDAAIPTAIAAAPALPELDKAAKAYLDSLHTLQPLTHAAYDYYKREDFEDDGYARGKAMHAPLMDALAAFVQASGVFSTALEAENDRAQQAQLQALEKQEGRTRTYYRLAIMMEAKSLMDLMAEDDFDVVQGRARLDAFNTIADEAHAKVADQEPGKMDWNSFETAAENFRREGKERIKRVVDKTPYTDFEQRMLDSPSHAPQGSAGRLLNEYNSLVFQSNRQ
;
A
#
# COMPACT_ATOMS: atom_id res chain seq x y z
N MET A 1 10.14 16.73 -14.91
CA MET A 1 9.14 15.65 -14.89
C MET A 1 8.85 15.43 -13.41
N LYS A 2 7.62 15.66 -12.97
CA LYS A 2 7.23 15.45 -11.58
C LYS A 2 7.30 13.96 -11.33
N HIS A 3 8.14 13.56 -10.37
CA HIS A 3 8.22 12.18 -9.90
C HIS A 3 6.89 11.87 -9.21
N VAL A 4 6.09 11.03 -9.83
CA VAL A 4 4.92 10.44 -9.20
C VAL A 4 5.45 9.34 -8.30
N LEU A 5 5.80 9.71 -7.05
CA LEU A 5 5.95 8.77 -5.95
C LEU A 5 4.55 8.34 -5.51
N SER A 6 3.86 7.60 -6.37
CA SER A 6 2.62 6.93 -5.99
C SER A 6 2.86 5.44 -5.92
N THR A 7 3.69 5.04 -4.97
CA THR A 7 3.70 3.67 -4.47
C THR A 7 3.24 3.71 -3.02
N ALA A 8 1.97 4.09 -2.83
CA ALA A 8 1.29 3.74 -1.60
C ALA A 8 1.18 2.21 -1.58
N VAL A 9 2.14 1.57 -0.93
CA VAL A 9 2.00 0.16 -0.56
C VAL A 9 0.77 0.11 0.35
N LEU A 10 -0.35 -0.39 -0.17
CA LEU A 10 -1.55 -0.70 0.61
C LEU A 10 -1.23 -1.88 1.55
N ALA A 11 -0.42 -1.60 2.57
CA ALA A 11 0.08 -2.60 3.51
C ALA A 11 -0.74 -2.66 4.80
N VAL A 12 -2.04 -2.44 4.73
CA VAL A 12 -2.92 -2.69 5.87
C VAL A 12 -3.84 -3.84 5.52
N SER A 13 -3.35 -5.06 5.76
CA SER A 13 -4.22 -6.23 5.83
C SER A 13 -5.18 -6.02 7.00
N ILE A 14 -6.48 -5.98 6.71
CA ILE A 14 -7.51 -5.97 7.76
C ILE A 14 -7.52 -7.37 8.36
N THR A 15 -6.73 -7.59 9.41
CA THR A 15 -6.79 -8.84 10.18
C THR A 15 -7.85 -8.70 11.24
N LEU A 16 -9.04 -9.23 10.97
CA LEU A 16 -10.04 -9.51 12.00
C LEU A 16 -9.48 -10.63 12.90
N ALA A 17 -9.05 -10.26 14.09
CA ALA A 17 -8.77 -11.24 15.15
C ALA A 17 -10.11 -11.78 15.65
N LEU A 18 -10.62 -12.81 14.96
CA LEU A 18 -11.72 -13.61 15.48
C LEU A 18 -11.18 -14.38 16.71
N ALA A 19 -11.62 -13.99 17.89
CA ALA A 19 -11.53 -14.82 19.08
C ALA A 19 -12.36 -16.08 18.84
N ALA A 20 -11.74 -17.11 18.23
CA ALA A 20 -12.32 -18.43 18.18
C ALA A 20 -12.47 -18.93 19.61
N CYS A 21 -13.67 -19.00 20.12
CA CYS A 21 -14.02 -19.71 21.34
C CYS A 21 -13.68 -21.18 21.17
N GLY A 22 -12.42 -21.54 21.42
CA GLY A 22 -11.96 -22.90 21.59
C GLY A 22 -12.49 -23.46 22.89
N ASN A 23 -13.40 -24.41 22.78
CA ASN A 23 -14.01 -25.19 23.86
C ASN A 23 -12.94 -25.88 24.68
N LYS A 24 -12.67 -25.43 25.91
CA LYS A 24 -12.10 -26.24 27.00
C LYS A 24 -12.88 -25.99 28.28
N SER A 25 -13.53 -27.08 28.71
CA SER A 25 -14.23 -27.26 29.95
C SER A 25 -13.39 -26.87 31.17
N ALA A 26 -13.90 -25.94 32.01
CA ALA A 26 -13.83 -26.00 33.49
C ALA A 26 -14.53 -24.79 34.12
N GLU A 27 -15.53 -25.10 34.94
CA GLU A 27 -16.14 -24.39 36.08
C GLU A 27 -16.75 -22.97 35.90
N PRO A 28 -17.90 -22.72 36.58
CA PRO A 28 -18.78 -21.61 36.25
C PRO A 28 -18.40 -20.33 36.99
N ALA A 29 -17.87 -19.35 36.31
CA ALA A 29 -17.90 -17.94 36.74
C ALA A 29 -19.13 -17.27 36.13
N LYS A 30 -19.99 -16.75 37.00
CA LYS A 30 -21.17 -15.94 36.66
C LYS A 30 -20.70 -14.63 36.05
N ASP A 31 -20.88 -14.49 34.80
CA ASP A 31 -21.38 -13.31 34.06
C ASP A 31 -21.53 -13.77 32.61
N ALA A 32 -22.71 -14.31 32.33
CA ALA A 32 -23.08 -14.68 30.97
C ALA A 32 -23.29 -13.41 30.16
N ALA A 33 -22.37 -13.11 29.24
CA ALA A 33 -22.64 -12.18 28.15
C ALA A 33 -23.94 -12.63 27.46
N ALA A 34 -24.87 -11.71 27.24
CA ALA A 34 -26.10 -12.00 26.53
C ALA A 34 -25.76 -12.56 25.14
N PRO A 35 -26.49 -13.56 24.61
CA PRO A 35 -26.22 -14.09 23.29
C PRO A 35 -26.39 -12.96 22.27
N ALA A 36 -25.40 -12.81 21.36
CA ALA A 36 -25.44 -11.84 20.28
C ALA A 36 -26.77 -11.94 19.53
N SER A 37 -27.37 -10.80 19.25
CA SER A 37 -28.64 -10.77 18.52
C SER A 37 -28.41 -11.29 17.09
N LYS A 38 -29.47 -11.78 16.41
CA LYS A 38 -29.36 -12.17 14.99
C LYS A 38 -28.88 -11.01 14.11
N ALA A 39 -29.19 -9.78 14.51
CA ALA A 39 -28.75 -8.57 13.80
C ALA A 39 -27.24 -8.34 13.95
N ASP A 40 -26.67 -8.58 15.13
CA ASP A 40 -25.24 -8.45 15.38
C ASP A 40 -24.44 -9.51 14.60
N ALA A 41 -24.92 -10.76 14.56
CA ALA A 41 -24.30 -11.82 13.77
C ALA A 41 -24.33 -11.54 12.26
N GLN A 42 -25.42 -10.97 11.74
CA GLN A 42 -25.51 -10.58 10.33
C GLN A 42 -24.61 -9.38 9.99
N ALA A 43 -24.43 -8.43 10.91
CA ALA A 43 -23.53 -7.31 10.73
C ALA A 43 -22.07 -7.78 10.69
N GLU A 44 -21.71 -8.70 11.57
CA GLU A 44 -20.36 -9.30 11.61
C GLU A 44 -20.06 -10.10 10.34
N GLU A 45 -21.01 -10.90 9.85
CA GLU A 45 -20.87 -11.66 8.60
C GLU A 45 -20.69 -10.71 7.39
N ALA A 46 -21.44 -9.60 7.34
CA ALA A 46 -21.30 -8.60 6.28
C ALA A 46 -19.94 -7.87 6.33
N GLU A 47 -19.43 -7.58 7.52
CA GLU A 47 -18.11 -6.96 7.71
C GLU A 47 -16.99 -7.94 7.28
N GLN A 48 -17.10 -9.21 7.64
CA GLN A 48 -16.15 -10.24 7.21
C GLN A 48 -16.15 -10.42 5.70
N ALA A 49 -17.32 -10.42 5.07
CA ALA A 49 -17.45 -10.52 3.62
C ALA A 49 -16.81 -9.31 2.90
N LEU A 50 -17.06 -8.08 3.40
CA LEU A 50 -16.43 -6.87 2.88
C LEU A 50 -14.90 -6.94 3.02
N THR A 51 -14.41 -7.29 4.19
CA THR A 51 -12.97 -7.43 4.47
C THR A 51 -12.32 -8.45 3.55
N GLY A 52 -12.92 -9.61 3.39
CA GLY A 52 -12.42 -10.65 2.48
C GLY A 52 -12.35 -10.18 1.02
N LYS A 53 -13.37 -9.44 0.57
CA LYS A 53 -13.40 -8.85 -0.77
C LYS A 53 -12.30 -7.82 -0.97
N LEU A 54 -12.11 -6.90 -0.02
CA LEU A 54 -11.06 -5.87 -0.08
C LEU A 54 -9.66 -6.50 -0.06
N ASN A 55 -9.44 -7.50 0.81
CA ASN A 55 -8.16 -8.22 0.86
C ASN A 55 -7.83 -8.91 -0.47
N SER A 56 -8.80 -9.51 -1.14
CA SER A 56 -8.58 -10.11 -2.47
C SER A 56 -8.09 -9.08 -3.51
N TYR A 57 -8.62 -7.86 -3.47
CA TYR A 57 -8.16 -6.78 -4.34
C TYR A 57 -6.76 -6.28 -3.95
N ILE A 58 -6.49 -6.14 -2.63
CA ILE A 58 -5.20 -5.72 -2.09
C ILE A 58 -4.11 -6.74 -2.45
N ASP A 59 -4.38 -8.02 -2.32
CA ASP A 59 -3.44 -9.09 -2.64
C ASP A 59 -3.01 -9.04 -4.11
N CYS A 60 -3.97 -8.91 -5.04
CA CYS A 60 -3.65 -8.74 -6.46
C CYS A 60 -2.82 -7.48 -6.71
N TYR A 61 -3.23 -6.34 -6.17
CA TYR A 61 -2.53 -5.07 -6.36
C TYR A 61 -1.08 -5.12 -5.87
N ASN A 62 -0.87 -5.65 -4.66
CA ASN A 62 0.45 -5.74 -4.05
C ASN A 62 1.38 -6.72 -4.76
N ASP A 63 0.84 -7.76 -5.39
CA ASP A 63 1.61 -8.80 -6.06
C ASP A 63 2.34 -8.28 -7.31
N VAL A 64 1.68 -7.44 -8.12
CA VAL A 64 2.21 -7.08 -9.44
C VAL A 64 2.47 -5.59 -9.67
N ASP A 65 1.71 -4.69 -9.02
CA ASP A 65 1.67 -3.27 -9.38
C ASP A 65 3.03 -2.58 -9.27
N SER A 66 3.68 -2.72 -8.11
CA SER A 66 4.97 -2.06 -7.84
C SER A 66 6.09 -2.55 -8.76
N GLY A 67 6.09 -3.85 -9.10
CA GLY A 67 7.05 -4.45 -10.01
C GLY A 67 6.96 -3.87 -11.42
N ILE A 68 5.72 -3.68 -11.91
CA ILE A 68 5.49 -3.08 -13.24
C ILE A 68 5.92 -1.62 -13.25
N HIS A 69 5.55 -0.83 -12.23
CA HIS A 69 5.95 0.58 -12.12
C HIS A 69 7.48 0.76 -12.08
N GLN A 70 8.20 -0.07 -11.32
CA GLN A 70 9.66 -0.07 -11.32
C GLN A 70 10.23 -0.47 -12.68
N GLY A 71 9.62 -1.45 -13.33
CA GLY A 71 10.00 -1.94 -14.64
C GLY A 71 9.91 -0.88 -15.74
N ILE A 72 8.92 0.01 -15.69
CA ILE A 72 8.83 1.17 -16.57
C ILE A 72 10.08 2.04 -16.43
N GLY A 73 10.49 2.31 -15.20
CA GLY A 73 11.69 3.09 -14.90
C GLY A 73 12.95 2.45 -15.49
N TYR A 74 13.14 1.15 -15.31
CA TYR A 74 14.30 0.42 -15.87
C TYR A 74 14.30 0.43 -17.39
N TYR A 75 13.17 0.12 -18.02
CA TYR A 75 13.04 0.08 -19.49
C TYR A 75 13.31 1.43 -20.13
N THR A 76 12.92 2.53 -19.49
CA THR A 76 13.08 3.87 -20.06
C THR A 76 14.40 4.55 -19.72
N SER A 77 15.12 4.07 -18.69
CA SER A 77 16.31 4.75 -18.11
C SER A 77 17.50 4.88 -19.07
N TRP A 78 17.67 3.95 -20.00
CA TRP A 78 18.80 3.93 -20.94
C TRP A 78 18.51 4.67 -22.25
N MET A 79 17.27 5.09 -22.49
CA MET A 79 16.87 5.82 -23.67
C MET A 79 17.13 7.32 -23.50
N LYS A 80 17.72 7.94 -24.51
CA LYS A 80 17.91 9.40 -24.52
C LYS A 80 16.58 10.17 -24.49
N ASP A 81 15.62 9.66 -25.23
CA ASP A 81 14.24 10.16 -25.26
C ASP A 81 13.28 8.96 -25.18
N PRO A 82 12.73 8.69 -23.99
CA PRO A 82 11.79 7.58 -23.81
C PRO A 82 10.54 7.64 -24.70
N LYS A 83 10.15 8.84 -25.19
CA LYS A 83 9.02 8.97 -26.10
C LYS A 83 9.36 8.56 -27.52
N ALA A 84 10.59 8.85 -27.94
CA ALA A 84 11.06 8.48 -29.28
C ALA A 84 11.47 7.02 -29.39
N GLY A 85 11.84 6.39 -28.25
CA GLY A 85 12.28 5.02 -28.19
C GLY A 85 13.75 4.81 -28.55
N PRO A 86 14.16 3.53 -28.72
CA PRO A 86 15.54 3.16 -28.95
C PRO A 86 16.03 3.68 -30.31
N THR A 87 17.25 4.22 -30.32
CA THR A 87 17.88 4.74 -31.56
C THR A 87 18.70 3.69 -32.29
N GLY A 88 19.16 2.66 -31.57
CA GLY A 88 20.07 1.64 -32.04
C GLY A 88 21.55 2.01 -31.84
N ARG A 89 21.81 2.97 -30.95
CA ARG A 89 23.17 3.40 -30.58
C ARG A 89 23.45 3.24 -29.09
N GLU A 90 22.49 2.68 -28.36
CA GLU A 90 22.57 2.48 -26.94
C GLU A 90 23.48 1.28 -26.62
N GLU A 91 24.42 1.46 -25.67
CA GLU A 91 25.43 0.44 -25.36
C GLU A 91 24.89 -0.71 -24.49
N ARG A 92 23.85 -0.44 -23.69
CA ARG A 92 23.31 -1.41 -22.72
C ARG A 92 21.81 -1.29 -22.61
N PRO A 93 21.07 -1.73 -23.62
CA PRO A 93 19.63 -1.73 -23.56
C PRO A 93 19.12 -2.77 -22.56
N ILE A 94 18.09 -2.42 -21.80
CA ILE A 94 17.45 -3.30 -20.84
C ILE A 94 15.97 -3.39 -21.21
N GLY A 95 15.44 -4.60 -21.33
CA GLY A 95 14.01 -4.83 -21.51
C GLY A 95 13.20 -4.45 -20.28
N PRO A 96 11.86 -4.36 -20.40
CA PRO A 96 10.99 -4.34 -19.24
C PRO A 96 11.18 -5.65 -18.46
N PRO A 97 10.78 -5.71 -17.16
CA PRO A 97 10.70 -6.98 -16.46
C PRO A 97 9.73 -7.91 -17.20
N ASP A 98 10.00 -9.19 -17.12
CA ASP A 98 9.04 -10.18 -17.61
C ASP A 98 7.76 -10.08 -16.77
N LEU A 99 6.65 -10.06 -17.45
CA LEU A 99 5.34 -10.26 -16.85
C LEU A 99 4.76 -11.50 -17.51
N ASP A 100 4.90 -12.63 -16.86
CA ASP A 100 4.42 -13.88 -17.41
C ASP A 100 3.01 -14.25 -16.89
N ALA A 101 2.47 -15.37 -17.38
CA ALA A 101 1.14 -15.78 -16.97
C ALA A 101 1.09 -16.26 -15.49
N ASP A 102 2.24 -16.65 -14.93
CA ASP A 102 2.31 -17.08 -13.54
C ASP A 102 2.22 -15.88 -12.59
N ASP A 103 2.76 -14.73 -13.00
CA ASP A 103 2.66 -13.47 -12.25
C ASP A 103 1.21 -12.96 -12.14
N LEU A 104 0.35 -13.29 -13.11
CA LEU A 104 -1.05 -12.85 -13.10
C LEU A 104 -2.02 -13.79 -12.37
N LYS A 105 -1.58 -14.98 -11.94
CA LYS A 105 -2.44 -15.99 -11.32
C LYS A 105 -3.24 -15.49 -10.13
N THR A 106 -2.60 -14.71 -9.27
CA THR A 106 -3.26 -14.12 -8.08
C THR A 106 -4.39 -13.21 -8.53
N CYS A 107 -4.14 -12.30 -9.47
CA CYS A 107 -5.12 -11.36 -9.98
C CYS A 107 -6.26 -12.05 -10.74
N ASP A 108 -5.93 -13.04 -11.57
CA ASP A 108 -6.90 -13.81 -12.36
C ASP A 108 -7.89 -14.59 -11.49
N ALA A 109 -7.44 -15.06 -10.34
CA ALA A 109 -8.29 -15.76 -9.39
C ALA A 109 -9.08 -14.78 -8.49
N ALA A 110 -8.38 -13.76 -7.97
CA ALA A 110 -8.91 -12.86 -6.95
C ALA A 110 -9.96 -11.88 -7.51
N ILE A 111 -9.66 -11.19 -8.61
CA ILE A 111 -10.51 -10.10 -9.11
C ILE A 111 -11.89 -10.60 -9.54
N PRO A 112 -12.04 -11.63 -10.40
CA PRO A 112 -13.37 -12.11 -10.78
C PRO A 112 -14.18 -12.64 -9.59
N THR A 113 -13.51 -13.32 -8.66
CA THR A 113 -14.14 -13.84 -7.44
C THR A 113 -14.64 -12.71 -6.56
N ALA A 114 -13.82 -11.68 -6.33
CA ALA A 114 -14.20 -10.52 -5.54
C ALA A 114 -15.33 -9.71 -6.19
N ILE A 115 -15.34 -9.53 -7.52
CA ILE A 115 -16.44 -8.86 -8.23
C ILE A 115 -17.76 -9.59 -8.01
N ALA A 116 -17.77 -10.94 -8.02
CA ALA A 116 -18.95 -11.74 -7.82
C ALA A 116 -19.43 -11.80 -6.35
N ALA A 117 -18.57 -11.47 -5.40
CA ALA A 117 -18.85 -11.54 -3.97
C ALA A 117 -19.63 -10.32 -3.47
N ALA A 118 -20.48 -10.53 -2.44
CA ALA A 118 -21.12 -9.46 -1.70
C ALA A 118 -20.12 -8.84 -0.67
N PRO A 119 -20.30 -7.56 -0.33
CA PRO A 119 -21.23 -6.61 -0.93
C PRO A 119 -20.78 -6.14 -2.31
N ALA A 120 -21.72 -5.71 -3.17
CA ALA A 120 -21.37 -5.07 -4.43
C ALA A 120 -20.73 -3.71 -4.17
N LEU A 121 -19.58 -3.44 -4.82
CA LEU A 121 -18.84 -2.17 -4.76
C LEU A 121 -18.63 -1.66 -6.20
N PRO A 122 -19.70 -1.13 -6.86
CA PRO A 122 -19.73 -0.97 -8.31
C PRO A 122 -18.55 -0.19 -8.90
N GLU A 123 -18.10 0.88 -8.24
CA GLU A 123 -16.98 1.70 -8.72
C GLU A 123 -15.65 0.96 -8.57
N LEU A 124 -15.43 0.32 -7.42
CA LEU A 124 -14.23 -0.49 -7.19
C LEU A 124 -14.23 -1.73 -8.07
N ASP A 125 -15.34 -2.46 -8.17
CA ASP A 125 -15.47 -3.66 -9.01
C ASP A 125 -15.18 -3.36 -10.49
N LYS A 126 -15.66 -2.22 -10.98
CA LYS A 126 -15.37 -1.72 -12.34
C LYS A 126 -13.90 -1.34 -12.52
N ALA A 127 -13.32 -0.65 -11.54
CA ALA A 127 -11.92 -0.25 -11.58
C ALA A 127 -10.99 -1.47 -11.54
N ALA A 128 -11.28 -2.45 -10.68
CA ALA A 128 -10.55 -3.71 -10.59
C ALA A 128 -10.57 -4.50 -11.90
N LYS A 129 -11.76 -4.56 -12.55
CA LYS A 129 -11.86 -5.20 -13.86
C LYS A 129 -11.00 -4.50 -14.91
N ALA A 130 -11.04 -3.17 -14.97
CA ALA A 130 -10.24 -2.40 -15.93
C ALA A 130 -8.73 -2.58 -15.67
N TYR A 131 -8.32 -2.67 -14.41
CA TYR A 131 -6.95 -2.97 -14.01
C TYR A 131 -6.52 -4.36 -14.52
N LEU A 132 -7.31 -5.40 -14.29
CA LEU A 132 -7.03 -6.75 -14.78
C LEU A 132 -6.97 -6.79 -16.32
N ASP A 133 -7.91 -6.15 -17.01
CA ASP A 133 -7.91 -6.06 -18.47
C ASP A 133 -6.62 -5.38 -18.99
N SER A 134 -6.11 -4.38 -18.28
CA SER A 134 -4.85 -3.70 -18.63
C SER A 134 -3.62 -4.59 -18.41
N LEU A 135 -3.60 -5.41 -17.36
CA LEU A 135 -2.54 -6.40 -17.12
C LEU A 135 -2.49 -7.44 -18.25
N HIS A 136 -3.64 -7.97 -18.67
CA HIS A 136 -3.73 -8.92 -19.78
C HIS A 136 -3.31 -8.32 -21.13
N THR A 137 -3.53 -7.02 -21.33
CA THR A 137 -3.06 -6.32 -22.53
C THR A 137 -1.55 -6.11 -22.48
N LEU A 138 -1.01 -5.80 -21.32
CA LEU A 138 0.40 -5.51 -21.11
C LEU A 138 1.29 -6.77 -21.17
N GLN A 139 0.84 -7.87 -20.59
CA GLN A 139 1.58 -9.11 -20.43
C GLN A 139 2.27 -9.61 -21.72
N PRO A 140 1.59 -9.83 -22.86
CA PRO A 140 2.25 -10.31 -24.06
C PRO A 140 3.28 -9.32 -24.64
N LEU A 141 3.10 -8.03 -24.41
CA LEU A 141 3.99 -6.99 -24.91
C LEU A 141 5.28 -6.91 -24.07
N THR A 142 5.16 -6.98 -22.75
CA THR A 142 6.33 -7.02 -21.85
C THR A 142 7.12 -8.30 -22.04
N HIS A 143 6.46 -9.45 -22.12
CA HIS A 143 7.12 -10.74 -22.36
C HIS A 143 7.91 -10.76 -23.68
N ALA A 144 7.29 -10.31 -24.78
CA ALA A 144 7.97 -10.23 -26.07
C ALA A 144 9.18 -9.27 -26.05
N ALA A 145 9.04 -8.12 -25.38
CA ALA A 145 10.13 -7.16 -25.24
C ALA A 145 11.25 -7.69 -24.32
N TYR A 146 10.88 -8.31 -23.18
CA TYR A 146 11.83 -8.96 -22.29
C TYR A 146 12.67 -9.99 -23.02
N ASP A 147 12.05 -10.91 -23.74
CA ASP A 147 12.72 -11.96 -24.52
C ASP A 147 13.69 -11.37 -25.56
N TYR A 148 13.24 -10.34 -26.28
CA TYR A 148 14.04 -9.67 -27.31
C TYR A 148 15.32 -9.05 -26.71
N TYR A 149 15.20 -8.30 -25.63
CA TYR A 149 16.36 -7.65 -25.01
C TYR A 149 17.25 -8.63 -24.24
N LYS A 150 16.66 -9.65 -23.60
CA LYS A 150 17.40 -10.68 -22.86
C LYS A 150 18.23 -11.57 -23.77
N ARG A 151 17.74 -11.85 -24.99
CA ARG A 151 18.44 -12.66 -25.99
C ARG A 151 19.43 -11.84 -26.83
N GLU A 152 19.48 -10.53 -26.61
CA GLU A 152 20.32 -9.60 -27.37
C GLU A 152 19.98 -9.59 -28.87
N ASP A 153 18.74 -9.97 -29.26
CA ASP A 153 18.28 -10.01 -30.66
C ASP A 153 18.45 -8.65 -31.38
N PHE A 154 18.61 -7.56 -30.61
CA PHE A 154 18.86 -6.22 -31.14
C PHE A 154 20.23 -6.12 -31.87
N GLU A 155 21.19 -6.98 -31.56
CA GLU A 155 22.46 -7.05 -32.28
C GLU A 155 22.27 -7.63 -33.69
N ASP A 156 21.36 -8.60 -33.85
CA ASP A 156 21.11 -9.27 -35.12
C ASP A 156 20.30 -8.40 -36.10
N ASP A 157 19.35 -7.61 -35.58
CA ASP A 157 18.39 -6.84 -36.41
C ASP A 157 18.62 -5.32 -36.39
N GLY A 158 19.68 -4.84 -35.70
CA GLY A 158 19.98 -3.41 -35.60
C GLY A 158 18.85 -2.60 -34.95
N TYR A 159 18.19 -3.17 -33.93
CA TYR A 159 17.06 -2.61 -33.19
C TYR A 159 15.76 -2.48 -34.00
N ALA A 160 15.62 -3.14 -35.14
CA ALA A 160 14.41 -2.99 -35.96
C ALA A 160 13.13 -3.42 -35.19
N ARG A 161 13.17 -4.59 -34.55
CA ARG A 161 12.05 -5.09 -33.72
C ARG A 161 11.87 -4.26 -32.46
N GLY A 162 12.97 -3.87 -31.79
CA GLY A 162 12.92 -3.03 -30.60
C GLY A 162 12.21 -1.69 -30.85
N LYS A 163 12.48 -1.04 -32.00
CA LYS A 163 11.78 0.17 -32.44
C LYS A 163 10.30 -0.08 -32.73
N ALA A 164 9.99 -1.21 -33.38
CA ALA A 164 8.62 -1.54 -33.73
C ALA A 164 7.75 -1.88 -32.51
N MET A 165 8.34 -2.53 -31.48
CA MET A 165 7.66 -2.89 -30.24
C MET A 165 7.47 -1.71 -29.28
N HIS A 166 8.31 -0.66 -29.38
CA HIS A 166 8.37 0.41 -28.39
C HIS A 166 7.05 1.15 -28.22
N ALA A 167 6.47 1.66 -29.29
CA ALA A 167 5.23 2.44 -29.20
C ALA A 167 4.05 1.63 -28.64
N PRO A 168 3.74 0.43 -29.16
CA PRO A 168 2.69 -0.41 -28.55
C PRO A 168 2.91 -0.72 -27.07
N LEU A 169 4.15 -1.00 -26.67
CA LEU A 169 4.50 -1.26 -25.27
C LEU A 169 4.28 -0.02 -24.39
N MET A 170 4.74 1.15 -24.83
CA MET A 170 4.56 2.41 -24.09
C MET A 170 3.10 2.81 -23.97
N ASP A 171 2.28 2.58 -24.99
CA ASP A 171 0.85 2.82 -24.94
C ASP A 171 0.15 1.89 -23.94
N ALA A 172 0.51 0.61 -23.91
CA ALA A 172 -0.02 -0.34 -22.95
C ALA A 172 0.43 -0.03 -21.50
N LEU A 173 1.69 0.37 -21.31
CA LEU A 173 2.21 0.83 -20.02
C LEU A 173 1.47 2.09 -19.54
N ALA A 174 1.21 3.04 -20.41
CA ALA A 174 0.44 4.23 -20.06
C ALA A 174 -1.01 3.91 -19.67
N ALA A 175 -1.65 2.99 -20.40
CA ALA A 175 -2.99 2.50 -20.06
C ALA A 175 -3.02 1.77 -18.70
N PHE A 176 -2.01 0.93 -18.44
CA PHE A 176 -1.84 0.29 -17.14
C PHE A 176 -1.68 1.32 -16.01
N VAL A 177 -0.80 2.32 -16.14
CA VAL A 177 -0.59 3.36 -15.12
C VAL A 177 -1.90 4.09 -14.81
N GLN A 178 -2.71 4.39 -15.84
CA GLN A 178 -4.02 5.01 -15.65
C GLN A 178 -4.98 4.06 -14.90
N ALA A 179 -5.07 2.80 -15.31
CA ALA A 179 -5.95 1.82 -14.69
C ALA A 179 -5.54 1.54 -13.23
N SER A 180 -4.23 1.40 -12.96
CA SER A 180 -3.65 1.26 -11.62
C SER A 180 -4.04 2.43 -10.72
N GLY A 181 -3.87 3.68 -11.18
CA GLY A 181 -4.24 4.87 -10.40
C GLY A 181 -5.74 4.96 -10.09
N VAL A 182 -6.60 4.58 -11.02
CA VAL A 182 -8.07 4.54 -10.77
C VAL A 182 -8.42 3.43 -9.79
N PHE A 183 -7.82 2.26 -9.94
CA PHE A 183 -8.07 1.11 -9.06
C PHE A 183 -7.57 1.36 -7.65
N SER A 184 -6.33 1.83 -7.47
CA SER A 184 -5.78 2.15 -6.14
C SER A 184 -6.61 3.20 -5.41
N THR A 185 -7.01 4.28 -6.10
CA THR A 185 -7.86 5.32 -5.50
C THR A 185 -9.21 4.79 -5.03
N ALA A 186 -9.87 3.94 -5.84
CA ALA A 186 -11.15 3.34 -5.47
C ALA A 186 -10.99 2.33 -4.31
N LEU A 187 -9.91 1.54 -4.32
CA LEU A 187 -9.60 0.56 -3.29
C LEU A 187 -9.29 1.25 -1.95
N GLU A 188 -8.48 2.30 -1.97
CA GLU A 188 -8.18 3.10 -0.79
C GLU A 188 -9.44 3.71 -0.17
N ALA A 189 -10.31 4.28 -1.00
CA ALA A 189 -11.55 4.91 -0.51
C ALA A 189 -12.47 3.89 0.19
N GLU A 190 -12.60 2.66 -0.33
CA GLU A 190 -13.41 1.62 0.31
C GLU A 190 -12.73 1.05 1.56
N ASN A 191 -11.41 0.88 1.52
CA ASN A 191 -10.63 0.43 2.67
C ASN A 191 -10.72 1.44 3.84
N ASP A 192 -10.59 2.74 3.57
CA ASP A 192 -10.71 3.78 4.59
C ASP A 192 -12.11 3.83 5.21
N ARG A 193 -13.16 3.63 4.40
CA ARG A 193 -14.55 3.50 4.91
C ARG A 193 -14.72 2.28 5.81
N ALA A 194 -14.18 1.13 5.40
CA ALA A 194 -14.23 -0.10 6.18
C ALA A 194 -13.50 0.05 7.52
N GLN A 195 -12.29 0.61 7.51
CA GLN A 195 -11.52 0.86 8.73
C GLN A 195 -12.21 1.84 9.67
N GLN A 196 -12.83 2.90 9.14
CA GLN A 196 -13.60 3.85 9.95
C GLN A 196 -14.82 3.19 10.61
N ALA A 197 -15.53 2.34 9.87
CA ALA A 197 -16.66 1.59 10.40
C ALA A 197 -16.20 0.59 11.48
N GLN A 198 -15.10 -0.12 11.24
CA GLN A 198 -14.50 -1.04 12.20
C GLN A 198 -14.06 -0.33 13.49
N LEU A 199 -13.43 0.84 13.37
CA LEU A 199 -13.02 1.63 14.54
C LEU A 199 -14.21 2.02 15.41
N GLN A 200 -15.31 2.44 14.79
CA GLN A 200 -16.56 2.79 15.50
C GLN A 200 -17.21 1.56 16.15
N ALA A 201 -17.18 0.41 15.48
CA ALA A 201 -17.71 -0.83 16.02
C ALA A 201 -16.90 -1.29 17.25
N LEU A 202 -15.56 -1.27 17.17
CA LEU A 202 -14.66 -1.58 18.28
C LEU A 202 -14.94 -0.67 19.50
N GLU A 203 -15.02 0.65 19.29
CA GLU A 203 -15.28 1.58 20.38
C GLU A 203 -16.63 1.32 21.05
N LYS A 204 -17.66 1.00 20.27
CA LYS A 204 -19.02 0.71 20.78
C LYS A 204 -19.12 -0.62 21.52
N GLN A 205 -18.44 -1.65 21.02
CA GLN A 205 -18.58 -3.03 21.53
C GLN A 205 -17.63 -3.31 22.69
N GLU A 206 -16.37 -2.89 22.56
CA GLU A 206 -15.29 -3.24 23.48
C GLU A 206 -14.72 -2.03 24.23
N GLY A 207 -15.10 -0.82 23.81
CA GLY A 207 -14.47 0.41 24.25
C GLY A 207 -13.10 0.61 23.59
N ARG A 208 -12.32 1.54 24.13
CA ARG A 208 -10.98 1.86 23.62
C ARG A 208 -9.94 0.87 24.14
N THR A 209 -9.97 -0.33 23.57
CA THR A 209 -9.03 -1.42 23.86
C THR A 209 -7.72 -1.24 23.08
N ARG A 210 -6.77 -2.15 23.31
CA ARG A 210 -5.52 -2.25 22.55
C ARG A 210 -5.76 -2.35 21.05
N THR A 211 -6.76 -3.14 20.62
CA THR A 211 -7.14 -3.28 19.20
C THR A 211 -7.64 -1.96 18.63
N TYR A 212 -8.50 -1.24 19.36
CA TYR A 212 -8.95 0.08 18.99
C TYR A 212 -7.78 1.06 18.77
N TYR A 213 -6.87 1.18 19.75
CA TYR A 213 -5.75 2.11 19.64
C TYR A 213 -4.80 1.75 18.50
N ARG A 214 -4.55 0.47 18.26
CA ARG A 214 -3.73 0.05 17.12
C ARG A 214 -4.34 0.53 15.81
N LEU A 215 -5.61 0.25 15.57
CA LEU A 215 -6.31 0.68 14.36
C LEU A 215 -6.33 2.21 14.23
N ALA A 216 -6.67 2.93 15.30
CA ALA A 216 -6.74 4.38 15.30
C ALA A 216 -5.38 5.03 15.00
N ILE A 217 -4.29 4.55 15.62
CA ILE A 217 -2.92 5.02 15.37
C ILE A 217 -2.52 4.77 13.92
N MET A 218 -2.84 3.59 13.36
CA MET A 218 -2.52 3.26 11.97
C MET A 218 -3.28 4.14 10.98
N MET A 219 -4.55 4.43 11.23
CA MET A 219 -5.36 5.34 10.39
C MET A 219 -4.82 6.76 10.39
N GLU A 220 -4.47 7.29 11.57
CA GLU A 220 -3.86 8.64 11.66
C GLU A 220 -2.47 8.68 11.03
N ALA A 221 -1.66 7.62 11.21
CA ALA A 221 -0.34 7.51 10.59
C ALA A 221 -0.44 7.50 9.06
N LYS A 222 -1.38 6.72 8.49
CA LYS A 222 -1.63 6.70 7.04
C LYS A 222 -2.02 8.07 6.53
N SER A 223 -3.01 8.70 7.17
CA SER A 223 -3.49 10.04 6.79
C SER A 223 -2.37 11.11 6.83
N LEU A 224 -1.49 11.03 7.81
CA LEU A 224 -0.33 11.91 7.93
C LEU A 224 0.72 11.63 6.84
N MET A 225 1.00 10.37 6.58
CA MET A 225 1.93 9.93 5.54
C MET A 225 1.46 10.39 4.14
N ASP A 226 0.19 10.17 3.80
CA ASP A 226 -0.41 10.56 2.52
C ASP A 226 -0.35 12.09 2.32
N LEU A 227 -0.69 12.86 3.37
CA LEU A 227 -0.62 14.32 3.32
C LEU A 227 0.81 14.85 3.11
N MET A 228 1.81 14.19 3.72
CA MET A 228 3.21 14.63 3.72
C MET A 228 4.07 13.92 2.66
N ALA A 229 3.46 13.22 1.71
CA ALA A 229 4.20 12.51 0.66
C ALA A 229 5.02 13.44 -0.23
N GLU A 230 4.49 14.65 -0.50
CA GLU A 230 5.15 15.66 -1.33
C GLU A 230 5.75 16.79 -0.48
N ASP A 231 6.74 17.52 -1.02
CA ASP A 231 7.41 18.61 -0.30
C ASP A 231 6.57 19.88 -0.19
N ASP A 232 5.52 20.03 -1.00
CA ASP A 232 4.63 21.18 -1.05
C ASP A 232 3.30 20.99 -0.29
N PHE A 233 3.27 20.04 0.66
CA PHE A 233 2.08 19.82 1.48
C PHE A 233 1.70 21.04 2.33
N ASP A 234 0.41 21.14 2.66
CA ASP A 234 -0.09 22.18 3.57
C ASP A 234 0.43 21.95 5.01
N VAL A 235 1.35 22.81 5.43
CA VAL A 235 2.00 22.72 6.76
C VAL A 235 1.00 22.87 7.90
N VAL A 236 -0.09 23.65 7.73
CA VAL A 236 -1.11 23.81 8.78
C VAL A 236 -1.88 22.51 8.95
N GLN A 237 -2.29 21.88 7.84
CA GLN A 237 -2.92 20.58 7.88
C GLN A 237 -1.96 19.50 8.40
N GLY A 238 -0.68 19.52 7.98
CA GLY A 238 0.35 18.61 8.46
C GLY A 238 0.52 18.66 9.98
N ARG A 239 0.54 19.85 10.56
CA ARG A 239 0.59 20.02 12.03
C ARG A 239 -0.67 19.48 12.69
N ALA A 240 -1.86 19.80 12.17
CA ALA A 240 -3.12 19.33 12.73
C ALA A 240 -3.23 17.80 12.71
N ARG A 241 -2.78 17.15 11.62
CA ARG A 241 -2.76 15.68 11.52
C ARG A 241 -1.72 15.07 12.46
N LEU A 242 -0.55 15.66 12.58
CA LEU A 242 0.45 15.19 13.54
C LEU A 242 -0.03 15.33 14.99
N ASP A 243 -0.77 16.39 15.31
CA ASP A 243 -1.36 16.58 16.65
C ASP A 243 -2.48 15.55 16.91
N ALA A 244 -3.29 15.17 15.91
CA ALA A 244 -4.27 14.09 16.02
C ALA A 244 -3.57 12.75 16.29
N PHE A 245 -2.54 12.41 15.51
CA PHE A 245 -1.70 11.23 15.75
C PHE A 245 -1.09 11.22 17.15
N ASN A 246 -0.51 12.34 17.58
CA ASN A 246 0.07 12.48 18.93
C ASN A 246 -0.97 12.21 20.02
N THR A 247 -2.16 12.78 19.87
CA THR A 247 -3.25 12.65 20.85
C THR A 247 -3.66 11.18 21.06
N ILE A 248 -3.87 10.44 19.96
CA ILE A 248 -4.28 9.04 20.07
C ILE A 248 -3.14 8.13 20.56
N ALA A 249 -1.89 8.42 20.18
CA ALA A 249 -0.73 7.67 20.65
C ALA A 249 -0.47 7.92 22.14
N ASP A 250 -0.59 9.17 22.64
CA ASP A 250 -0.45 9.50 24.05
C ASP A 250 -1.59 8.88 24.90
N GLU A 251 -2.82 8.87 24.38
CA GLU A 251 -3.93 8.19 25.05
C GLU A 251 -3.69 6.67 25.13
N ALA A 252 -3.19 6.05 24.05
CA ALA A 252 -2.84 4.65 24.02
C ALA A 252 -1.76 4.32 25.06
N HIS A 253 -0.68 5.10 25.11
CA HIS A 253 0.39 4.95 26.09
C HIS A 253 -0.13 4.99 27.54
N ALA A 254 -1.07 5.88 27.83
CA ALA A 254 -1.64 6.03 29.17
C ALA A 254 -2.60 4.91 29.57
N LYS A 255 -3.23 4.22 28.59
CA LYS A 255 -4.34 3.29 28.88
C LYS A 255 -4.04 1.82 28.56
N VAL A 256 -3.10 1.54 27.65
CA VAL A 256 -2.78 0.17 27.25
C VAL A 256 -1.66 -0.38 28.13
N ALA A 257 -1.88 -1.53 28.77
CA ALA A 257 -0.85 -2.21 29.52
C ALA A 257 0.24 -2.79 28.59
N ASP A 258 1.49 -2.69 29.01
CA ASP A 258 2.65 -3.14 28.23
C ASP A 258 2.60 -4.63 27.86
N GLN A 259 2.07 -5.46 28.77
CA GLN A 259 2.02 -6.89 28.57
C GLN A 259 0.63 -7.44 28.93
N GLU A 260 -0.01 -8.04 27.92
CA GLU A 260 -1.15 -8.92 28.12
C GLU A 260 -0.68 -10.37 27.98
N PRO A 261 -1.05 -11.28 28.93
CA PRO A 261 -0.65 -12.68 28.84
C PRO A 261 -1.02 -13.32 27.50
N GLY A 262 -0.02 -13.88 26.82
CA GLY A 262 -0.20 -14.54 25.52
C GLY A 262 -0.29 -13.61 24.31
N LYS A 263 -0.08 -12.31 24.48
CA LYS A 263 -0.04 -11.32 23.38
C LYS A 263 1.37 -10.76 23.18
N MET A 264 1.63 -10.31 21.95
CA MET A 264 2.91 -9.70 21.59
C MET A 264 3.10 -8.37 22.33
N ASP A 265 4.35 -8.04 22.51
CA ASP A 265 4.82 -6.83 23.18
C ASP A 265 4.28 -5.55 22.49
N TRP A 266 3.52 -4.77 23.26
CA TRP A 266 3.00 -3.46 22.83
C TRP A 266 4.12 -2.44 22.68
N ASN A 267 5.20 -2.54 23.44
CA ASN A 267 6.32 -1.61 23.43
C ASN A 267 6.98 -1.46 22.04
N SER A 268 7.04 -2.54 21.26
CA SER A 268 7.62 -2.49 19.91
C SER A 268 6.77 -1.63 18.98
N PHE A 269 5.45 -1.73 19.08
CA PHE A 269 4.53 -0.90 18.32
C PHE A 269 4.58 0.57 18.76
N GLU A 270 4.58 0.84 20.07
CA GLU A 270 4.75 2.20 20.61
C GLU A 270 6.08 2.83 20.19
N THR A 271 7.17 2.06 20.25
CA THR A 271 8.49 2.54 19.79
C THR A 271 8.45 2.95 18.32
N ALA A 272 7.80 2.17 17.48
CA ALA A 272 7.63 2.51 16.06
C ALA A 272 6.74 3.76 15.89
N ALA A 273 5.66 3.89 16.66
CA ALA A 273 4.81 5.08 16.66
C ALA A 273 5.58 6.35 17.07
N GLU A 274 6.44 6.27 18.10
CA GLU A 274 7.28 7.37 18.53
C GLU A 274 8.34 7.75 17.48
N ASN A 275 8.91 6.78 16.77
CA ASN A 275 9.82 7.04 15.67
C ASN A 275 9.11 7.78 14.51
N PHE A 276 7.92 7.31 14.13
CA PHE A 276 7.08 7.97 13.13
C PHE A 276 6.69 9.41 13.55
N ARG A 277 6.25 9.59 14.79
CA ARG A 277 5.98 10.91 15.39
C ARG A 277 7.15 11.87 15.24
N ARG A 278 8.35 11.40 15.60
CA ARG A 278 9.59 12.20 15.54
C ARG A 278 9.90 12.60 14.10
N GLU A 279 9.78 11.65 13.18
CA GLU A 279 10.04 11.92 11.78
C GLU A 279 9.00 12.87 11.16
N GLY A 280 7.73 12.77 11.54
CA GLY A 280 6.70 13.74 11.15
C GLY A 280 7.03 15.17 11.58
N LYS A 281 7.59 15.35 12.79
CA LYS A 281 8.08 16.67 13.27
C LYS A 281 9.26 17.20 12.43
N GLU A 282 10.22 16.34 12.13
CA GLU A 282 11.39 16.72 11.32
C GLU A 282 10.99 17.04 9.86
N ARG A 283 10.01 16.32 9.32
CA ARG A 283 9.46 16.58 7.99
C ARG A 283 8.82 17.97 7.92
N ILE A 284 7.95 18.30 8.87
CA ILE A 284 7.34 19.62 8.97
C ILE A 284 8.42 20.72 9.12
N LYS A 285 9.39 20.49 9.99
CA LYS A 285 10.47 21.42 10.22
C LYS A 285 11.28 21.69 8.95
N ARG A 286 11.69 20.65 8.22
CA ARG A 286 12.46 20.78 6.98
C ARG A 286 11.72 21.62 5.94
N VAL A 287 10.41 21.39 5.77
CA VAL A 287 9.57 22.13 4.82
C VAL A 287 9.40 23.60 5.25
N VAL A 288 9.13 23.85 6.53
CA VAL A 288 8.98 25.22 7.08
C VAL A 288 10.28 26.01 6.95
N ASP A 289 11.40 25.41 7.33
CA ASP A 289 12.72 26.05 7.31
C ASP A 289 13.30 26.11 5.89
N LYS A 290 12.64 25.49 4.91
CA LYS A 290 13.10 25.33 3.52
C LYS A 290 14.54 24.82 3.46
N THR A 291 14.86 23.85 4.33
CA THR A 291 16.20 23.28 4.43
C THR A 291 16.51 22.44 3.19
N PRO A 292 17.47 22.84 2.34
CA PRO A 292 17.79 22.09 1.12
C PRO A 292 18.43 20.75 1.46
N TYR A 293 18.30 19.80 0.55
CA TYR A 293 19.07 18.56 0.60
C TYR A 293 20.48 18.81 0.05
N THR A 294 21.48 18.27 0.74
CA THR A 294 22.85 18.22 0.21
C THR A 294 22.92 17.29 -1.00
N ASP A 295 23.97 17.38 -1.83
CA ASP A 295 24.17 16.51 -2.99
C ASP A 295 24.18 15.01 -2.60
N PHE A 296 24.67 14.69 -1.40
CA PHE A 296 24.62 13.33 -0.88
C PHE A 296 23.19 12.91 -0.49
N GLU A 297 22.48 13.75 0.25
CA GLU A 297 21.08 13.49 0.63
C GLU A 297 20.17 13.34 -0.59
N GLN A 298 20.38 14.18 -1.63
CA GLN A 298 19.59 14.07 -2.87
C GLN A 298 19.71 12.69 -3.54
N ARG A 299 20.90 12.08 -3.49
CA ARG A 299 21.09 10.72 -4.02
C ARG A 299 20.49 9.63 -3.14
N MET A 300 20.12 9.96 -1.91
CA MET A 300 19.57 9.02 -0.92
C MET A 300 18.07 9.19 -0.68
N LEU A 301 17.41 10.13 -1.36
CA LEU A 301 15.97 10.43 -1.13
C LEU A 301 15.08 9.19 -1.24
N ASP A 302 15.34 8.34 -2.22
CA ASP A 302 14.57 7.12 -2.50
C ASP A 302 15.19 5.86 -1.85
N SER A 303 16.20 6.04 -0.97
CA SER A 303 16.85 4.89 -0.34
C SER A 303 15.97 4.27 0.75
N PRO A 304 15.64 2.97 0.68
CA PRO A 304 14.79 2.31 1.68
C PRO A 304 15.36 2.36 3.11
N SER A 305 16.66 2.54 3.27
CA SER A 305 17.33 2.49 4.58
C SER A 305 18.10 3.74 4.95
N HIS A 306 18.38 4.62 3.99
CA HIS A 306 19.26 5.79 4.18
C HIS A 306 18.62 7.10 3.75
N ALA A 307 17.30 7.13 3.57
CA ALA A 307 16.60 8.37 3.26
C ALA A 307 16.88 9.43 4.33
N PRO A 308 17.15 10.69 3.92
CA PRO A 308 17.53 11.77 4.83
C PRO A 308 16.41 12.10 5.82
N GLN A 309 16.78 12.51 7.02
CA GLN A 309 15.84 12.97 8.03
C GLN A 309 15.00 14.14 7.51
N GLY A 310 13.70 14.10 7.74
CA GLY A 310 12.73 15.08 7.27
C GLY A 310 12.41 14.96 5.78
N SER A 311 12.83 13.87 5.10
CA SER A 311 12.39 13.56 3.73
C SER A 311 11.11 12.73 3.72
N ALA A 312 10.36 12.75 2.60
CA ALA A 312 9.21 11.87 2.40
C ALA A 312 9.61 10.40 2.49
N GLY A 313 10.75 10.02 1.89
CA GLY A 313 11.26 8.65 1.95
C GLY A 313 11.59 8.19 3.38
N ARG A 314 12.11 9.08 4.25
CA ARG A 314 12.34 8.73 5.65
C ARG A 314 11.04 8.54 6.42
N LEU A 315 10.07 9.42 6.21
CA LEU A 315 8.75 9.29 6.82
C LEU A 315 8.07 7.97 6.40
N LEU A 316 8.16 7.60 5.12
CA LEU A 316 7.67 6.33 4.59
C LEU A 316 8.35 5.12 5.25
N ASN A 317 9.67 5.18 5.48
CA ASN A 317 10.40 4.11 6.16
C ASN A 317 9.91 3.90 7.59
N GLU A 318 9.67 4.99 8.33
CA GLU A 318 9.12 4.90 9.69
C GLU A 318 7.65 4.43 9.68
N TYR A 319 6.85 4.83 8.69
CA TYR A 319 5.52 4.30 8.48
C TYR A 319 5.53 2.78 8.21
N ASN A 320 6.40 2.31 7.32
CA ASN A 320 6.55 0.89 7.03
C ASN A 320 7.00 0.08 8.26
N SER A 321 7.87 0.66 9.09
CA SER A 321 8.24 0.07 10.38
C SER A 321 7.04 -0.05 11.32
N LEU A 322 6.19 0.99 11.39
CA LEU A 322 4.97 0.98 12.19
C LEU A 322 3.97 -0.08 11.68
N VAL A 323 3.76 -0.18 10.35
CA VAL A 323 2.97 -1.23 9.72
C VAL A 323 3.49 -2.61 10.07
N PHE A 324 4.80 -2.83 9.96
CA PHE A 324 5.41 -4.11 10.32
C PHE A 324 5.14 -4.51 11.77
N GLN A 325 5.29 -3.58 12.72
CA GLN A 325 5.00 -3.85 14.13
C GLN A 325 3.49 -4.03 14.39
N SER A 326 2.64 -3.32 13.66
CA SER A 326 1.18 -3.50 13.74
C SER A 326 0.74 -4.91 13.30
N ASN A 327 1.39 -5.49 12.30
CA ASN A 327 1.06 -6.81 11.74
C ASN A 327 1.65 -7.99 12.54
N ARG A 328 2.55 -7.75 13.47
CA ARG A 328 3.07 -8.77 14.39
C ARG A 328 2.05 -8.98 15.50
N GLN A 329 1.30 -10.08 15.44
CA GLN A 329 0.32 -10.49 16.46
C GLN A 329 0.77 -11.76 17.19
#